data_6c133df42c5d04959e8108cfbed20d8f
#
_entry.id   6c133df42c5d04959e8108cfbed20d8f
#
_cell.length_a   1.000
_cell.length_b   1.000
_cell.length_c   1.000
_cell.angle_alpha   90.00
_cell.angle_beta   90.00
_cell.angle_gamma   90.00
#
_symmetry.space_group_name_H-M   'P 1'
#
loop_
_entity.id
_entity.type
_entity.pdbx_description
1 polymer ?
#
loop_
_entity_poly.entity_id
_entity_poly.type
_entity_poly.pdbx_seq_one_letter_code
_entity_poly.pdbx_strand_id
1 'polypeptide(L)'
;MARHYGMDWLRVGAFALLILYHTAMVFTPWGFHVKTAQPVEWLSVVMLLTNPWRLPLLFVVSGYASRALLAKSGGVAKFMSSRSSRLLIPLAFGITVMVPPQSWVELVTQHGYAQGFGTFLTQDYFRFRAIDGVFLPTWNHLWFVGYLWTYTAALSLLLLIPRPARLQAWFDAAFGGWRALVLPIVYLVLSQVVIFHRWSDTQDLINDGIAHLAYFPAFLFGFGLARSPNVLAALVRWWKPAALIAMLSYAFGAAVEIVYPGDLVPPQWLGDQMLVAHQIQCWAAVAALIGIAERFWNRDGAWRPTLTEAVFPFYLIHQTIIVVVEYWLRPLGIGALGEFLILVPATIAGCWAFYLIGREVNWLRPLIGLRRRSAKATARRHDDKPNTLVAGDPWRRGRDRAQPDPA
;
A
#
# COMPACT_ATOMS: atom_id res chain seq x y z
N MET A 1 -24.36 -0.53 7.76
CA MET A 1 -23.64 0.39 6.88
C MET A 1 -23.67 -0.17 5.48
N ALA A 2 -24.09 0.61 4.49
CA ALA A 2 -23.91 0.25 3.09
C ALA A 2 -22.42 0.03 2.80
N ARG A 3 -22.08 -0.92 1.97
CA ARG A 3 -20.68 -1.17 1.59
C ARG A 3 -20.31 -0.21 0.49
N HIS A 4 -19.23 0.55 0.68
CA HIS A 4 -18.69 1.47 -0.30
C HIS A 4 -17.59 0.74 -1.10
N TYR A 5 -17.94 0.21 -2.25
CA TYR A 5 -17.03 -0.51 -3.14
C TYR A 5 -15.96 0.42 -3.74
N GLY A 6 -16.28 1.71 -3.90
CA GLY A 6 -15.33 2.72 -4.35
C GLY A 6 -14.06 2.77 -3.51
N MET A 7 -14.20 2.68 -2.17
CA MET A 7 -13.04 2.65 -1.26
C MET A 7 -12.22 1.36 -1.37
N ASP A 8 -12.86 0.21 -1.67
CA ASP A 8 -12.14 -1.05 -1.95
C ASP A 8 -11.31 -0.92 -3.22
N TRP A 9 -11.89 -0.38 -4.30
CA TRP A 9 -11.19 -0.15 -5.57
C TRP A 9 -10.08 0.88 -5.45
N LEU A 10 -10.33 1.96 -4.71
CA LEU A 10 -9.31 2.97 -4.44
C LEU A 10 -8.09 2.38 -3.71
N ARG A 11 -8.33 1.49 -2.76
CA ARG A 11 -7.25 0.76 -2.08
C ARG A 11 -6.45 -0.11 -3.05
N VAL A 12 -7.14 -0.89 -3.90
CA VAL A 12 -6.48 -1.74 -4.90
C VAL A 12 -5.65 -0.89 -5.86
N GLY A 13 -6.23 0.20 -6.39
CA GLY A 13 -5.54 1.10 -7.30
C GLY A 13 -4.33 1.80 -6.67
N ALA A 14 -4.46 2.26 -5.41
CA ALA A 14 -3.37 2.91 -4.69
C ALA A 14 -2.18 1.97 -4.46
N PHE A 15 -2.42 0.70 -4.13
CA PHE A 15 -1.34 -0.28 -3.99
C PHE A 15 -0.74 -0.71 -5.33
N ALA A 16 -1.56 -0.85 -6.38
CA ALA A 16 -1.03 -1.10 -7.73
C ALA A 16 -0.12 0.04 -8.20
N LEU A 17 -0.56 1.28 -7.95
CA LEU A 17 0.26 2.46 -8.23
C LEU A 17 1.54 2.50 -7.39
N LEU A 18 1.49 2.10 -6.12
CA LEU A 18 2.68 2.01 -5.26
C LEU A 18 3.72 1.04 -5.82
N ILE A 19 3.28 -0.13 -6.30
CA ILE A 19 4.16 -1.13 -6.92
C ILE A 19 4.79 -0.57 -8.19
N LEU A 20 3.99 0.05 -9.07
CA LEU A 20 4.48 0.70 -10.28
C LEU A 20 5.44 1.84 -9.96
N TYR A 21 5.16 2.62 -8.92
CA TYR A 21 6.03 3.69 -8.44
C TYR A 21 7.40 3.14 -8.00
N HIS A 22 7.44 2.06 -7.20
CA HIS A 22 8.71 1.45 -6.79
C HIS A 22 9.47 0.83 -7.98
N THR A 23 8.76 0.29 -8.96
CA THR A 23 9.40 -0.15 -10.21
C THR A 23 10.01 1.03 -10.95
N ALA A 24 9.30 2.16 -11.05
CA ALA A 24 9.82 3.37 -11.70
C ALA A 24 11.02 3.99 -10.96
N MET A 25 11.11 3.83 -9.62
CA MET A 25 12.25 4.31 -8.83
C MET A 25 13.61 3.72 -9.28
N VAL A 26 13.63 2.55 -9.88
CA VAL A 26 14.83 1.96 -10.49
C VAL A 26 15.40 2.86 -11.57
N PHE A 27 14.53 3.55 -12.31
CA PHE A 27 14.86 4.30 -13.53
C PHE A 27 14.96 5.82 -13.32
N THR A 28 14.52 6.36 -12.16
CA THR A 28 14.66 7.79 -11.84
C THR A 28 16.08 8.12 -11.38
N PRO A 29 16.51 9.39 -11.37
CA PRO A 29 17.77 9.81 -10.72
C PRO A 29 17.70 9.71 -9.18
N TRP A 30 16.52 9.59 -8.57
CA TRP A 30 16.35 9.54 -7.12
C TRP A 30 16.94 8.27 -6.50
N GLY A 31 17.38 8.33 -5.23
CA GLY A 31 17.95 7.18 -4.53
C GLY A 31 16.97 6.00 -4.42
N PHE A 32 17.50 4.80 -4.69
CA PHE A 32 16.77 3.53 -4.53
C PHE A 32 17.77 2.38 -4.37
N HIS A 33 17.36 1.23 -3.86
CA HIS A 33 18.23 0.08 -3.52
C HIS A 33 19.05 -0.48 -4.70
N VAL A 34 18.53 -0.36 -5.91
CA VAL A 34 19.23 -0.73 -7.16
C VAL A 34 18.80 0.23 -8.25
N LYS A 35 19.72 0.54 -9.15
CA LYS A 35 19.50 1.51 -10.23
C LYS A 35 19.87 0.91 -11.57
N THR A 36 19.14 1.29 -12.62
CA THR A 36 19.58 1.09 -14.00
C THR A 36 20.93 1.79 -14.24
N ALA A 37 21.67 1.32 -15.24
CA ALA A 37 22.94 1.93 -15.59
C ALA A 37 22.81 3.39 -16.10
N GLN A 38 21.68 3.73 -16.69
CA GLN A 38 21.38 5.04 -17.26
C GLN A 38 20.01 5.54 -16.78
N PRO A 39 19.95 6.30 -15.66
CA PRO A 39 18.70 6.88 -15.18
C PRO A 39 18.05 7.81 -16.20
N VAL A 40 16.73 7.88 -16.16
CA VAL A 40 15.90 8.64 -17.10
C VAL A 40 15.38 9.90 -16.38
N GLU A 41 16.00 11.05 -16.64
CA GLU A 41 15.77 12.32 -15.93
C GLU A 41 14.31 12.78 -16.01
N TRP A 42 13.67 12.74 -17.19
CA TRP A 42 12.30 13.20 -17.35
C TRP A 42 11.27 12.37 -16.56
N LEU A 43 11.65 11.17 -16.10
CA LEU A 43 10.76 10.30 -15.33
C LEU A 43 10.45 10.91 -13.95
N SER A 44 11.33 11.73 -13.39
CA SER A 44 11.09 12.50 -12.16
C SER A 44 9.83 13.34 -12.27
N VAL A 45 9.63 14.01 -13.41
CA VAL A 45 8.43 14.82 -13.68
C VAL A 45 7.16 13.98 -13.58
N VAL A 46 7.15 12.78 -14.19
CA VAL A 46 6.00 11.87 -14.13
C VAL A 46 5.76 11.38 -12.69
N MET A 47 6.84 11.09 -11.97
CA MET A 47 6.75 10.63 -10.58
C MET A 47 6.16 11.67 -9.64
N LEU A 48 6.41 12.96 -9.87
CA LEU A 48 5.81 14.06 -9.11
C LEU A 48 4.28 14.09 -9.18
N LEU A 49 3.66 13.51 -10.21
CA LEU A 49 2.20 13.40 -10.28
C LEU A 49 1.62 12.63 -9.09
N THR A 50 2.33 11.63 -8.62
CA THR A 50 1.82 10.69 -7.60
C THR A 50 2.56 10.76 -6.27
N ASN A 51 3.77 11.29 -6.27
CA ASN A 51 4.62 11.37 -5.09
C ASN A 51 3.92 11.98 -3.87
N PRO A 52 3.26 13.16 -3.93
CA PRO A 52 2.75 13.84 -2.75
C PRO A 52 1.62 13.08 -2.03
N TRP A 53 0.73 12.43 -2.75
CA TRP A 53 -0.55 11.96 -2.23
C TRP A 53 -0.69 10.43 -2.06
N ARG A 54 0.20 9.63 -2.65
CA ARG A 54 0.05 8.15 -2.61
C ARG A 54 0.05 7.58 -1.20
N LEU A 55 0.96 8.06 -0.33
CA LEU A 55 1.05 7.58 1.06
C LEU A 55 -0.09 8.13 1.92
N PRO A 56 -0.40 9.43 1.95
CA PRO A 56 -1.58 9.96 2.63
C PRO A 56 -2.87 9.25 2.22
N LEU A 57 -3.07 8.96 0.93
CA LEU A 57 -4.22 8.20 0.46
C LEU A 57 -4.27 6.79 1.07
N LEU A 58 -3.16 6.08 1.13
CA LEU A 58 -3.08 4.75 1.76
C LEU A 58 -3.43 4.79 3.25
N PHE A 59 -3.01 5.84 3.98
CA PHE A 59 -3.40 6.02 5.37
C PHE A 59 -4.89 6.35 5.53
N VAL A 60 -5.47 7.20 4.69
CA VAL A 60 -6.92 7.49 4.68
C VAL A 60 -7.71 6.21 4.45
N VAL A 61 -7.39 5.42 3.43
CA VAL A 61 -8.08 4.16 3.11
C VAL A 61 -7.90 3.14 4.24
N SER A 62 -6.74 3.10 4.88
CA SER A 62 -6.47 2.22 6.03
C SER A 62 -7.28 2.62 7.26
N GLY A 63 -7.42 3.92 7.52
CA GLY A 63 -8.28 4.46 8.57
C GLY A 63 -9.76 4.10 8.33
N TYR A 64 -10.23 4.29 7.10
CA TYR A 64 -11.59 3.90 6.69
C TYR A 64 -11.85 2.42 6.93
N ALA A 65 -10.95 1.53 6.50
CA ALA A 65 -11.05 0.10 6.71
C ALA A 65 -10.98 -0.29 8.20
N SER A 66 -10.22 0.46 9.01
CA SER A 66 -10.12 0.25 10.46
C SER A 66 -11.45 0.46 11.18
N ARG A 67 -12.26 1.45 10.75
CA ARG A 67 -13.60 1.66 11.30
C ARG A 67 -14.54 0.49 11.02
N ALA A 68 -14.51 -0.03 9.79
CA ALA A 68 -15.32 -1.20 9.42
C ALA A 68 -14.90 -2.46 10.19
N LEU A 69 -13.60 -2.62 10.45
CA LEU A 69 -13.07 -3.73 11.25
C LEU A 69 -13.47 -3.59 12.72
N LEU A 70 -13.32 -2.41 13.31
CA LEU A 70 -13.73 -2.13 14.70
C LEU A 70 -15.20 -2.48 14.93
N ALA A 71 -16.08 -2.09 13.99
CA ALA A 71 -17.52 -2.39 14.09
C ALA A 71 -17.83 -3.90 14.13
N LYS A 72 -16.95 -4.73 13.58
CA LYS A 72 -17.08 -6.20 13.53
C LYS A 72 -16.32 -6.91 14.65
N SER A 73 -15.47 -6.21 15.40
CA SER A 73 -14.53 -6.85 16.34
C SER A 73 -15.15 -7.11 17.73
N GLY A 74 -16.29 -6.52 18.06
CA GLY A 74 -16.90 -6.69 19.40
C GLY A 74 -16.10 -6.03 20.52
N GLY A 75 -15.38 -4.94 20.23
CA GLY A 75 -14.66 -4.11 21.20
C GLY A 75 -13.23 -3.73 20.79
N VAL A 76 -12.69 -2.69 21.46
CA VAL A 76 -11.38 -2.10 21.14
C VAL A 76 -10.24 -3.11 21.34
N ALA A 77 -10.25 -3.88 22.43
CA ALA A 77 -9.20 -4.87 22.71
C ALA A 77 -9.12 -5.97 21.62
N LYS A 78 -10.27 -6.50 21.21
CA LYS A 78 -10.33 -7.49 20.11
C LYS A 78 -9.93 -6.89 18.77
N PHE A 79 -10.30 -5.63 18.53
CA PHE A 79 -9.87 -4.88 17.35
C PHE A 79 -8.33 -4.77 17.33
N MET A 80 -7.71 -4.29 18.42
CA MET A 80 -6.26 -4.13 18.53
C MET A 80 -5.52 -5.45 18.37
N SER A 81 -5.94 -6.50 19.06
CA SER A 81 -5.35 -7.86 18.93
C SER A 81 -5.42 -8.39 17.50
N SER A 82 -6.58 -8.24 16.85
CA SER A 82 -6.74 -8.66 15.44
C SER A 82 -5.89 -7.85 14.48
N ARG A 83 -5.68 -6.56 14.73
CA ARG A 83 -4.81 -5.70 13.91
C ARG A 83 -3.34 -6.02 14.15
N SER A 84 -2.92 -6.18 15.42
CA SER A 84 -1.54 -6.52 15.76
C SER A 84 -1.11 -7.82 15.10
N SER A 85 -1.88 -8.89 15.21
CA SER A 85 -1.53 -10.16 14.57
C SER A 85 -1.44 -10.06 13.03
N ARG A 86 -2.27 -9.22 12.41
CA ARG A 86 -2.30 -9.06 10.94
C ARG A 86 -1.25 -8.11 10.39
N LEU A 87 -0.66 -7.26 11.23
CA LEU A 87 0.37 -6.30 10.83
C LEU A 87 1.75 -6.75 11.31
N LEU A 88 1.89 -7.14 12.58
CA LEU A 88 3.20 -7.46 13.16
C LEU A 88 3.76 -8.81 12.72
N ILE A 89 2.90 -9.83 12.53
CA ILE A 89 3.38 -11.14 12.05
C ILE A 89 3.96 -11.02 10.63
N PRO A 90 3.25 -10.41 9.65
CA PRO A 90 3.84 -10.17 8.33
C PRO A 90 5.02 -9.20 8.35
N LEU A 91 5.01 -8.19 9.23
CA LEU A 91 6.14 -7.28 9.37
C LEU A 91 7.41 -8.03 9.81
N ALA A 92 7.31 -8.85 10.86
CA ALA A 92 8.42 -9.67 11.33
C ALA A 92 8.90 -10.63 10.24
N PHE A 93 7.99 -11.33 9.56
CA PHE A 93 8.31 -12.19 8.42
C PHE A 93 8.97 -11.41 7.28
N GLY A 94 8.47 -10.23 6.96
CA GLY A 94 9.02 -9.37 5.92
C GLY A 94 10.45 -8.92 6.24
N ILE A 95 10.70 -8.42 7.45
CA ILE A 95 12.04 -8.01 7.89
C ILE A 95 13.03 -9.18 7.88
N THR A 96 12.59 -10.38 8.27
CA THR A 96 13.50 -11.54 8.39
C THR A 96 13.73 -12.30 7.09
N VAL A 97 12.78 -12.27 6.15
CA VAL A 97 12.81 -13.10 4.93
C VAL A 97 12.77 -12.29 3.63
N MET A 98 11.95 -11.23 3.58
CA MET A 98 11.73 -10.48 2.33
C MET A 98 12.74 -9.35 2.13
N VAL A 99 13.13 -8.66 3.21
CA VAL A 99 14.04 -7.50 3.14
C VAL A 99 15.52 -7.88 2.94
N PRO A 100 16.07 -8.98 3.52
CA PRO A 100 17.49 -9.28 3.39
C PRO A 100 18.04 -9.27 1.96
N PRO A 101 17.37 -9.85 0.94
CA PRO A 101 17.86 -9.76 -0.43
C PRO A 101 17.96 -8.32 -0.96
N GLN A 102 17.05 -7.44 -0.54
CA GLN A 102 17.07 -6.02 -0.97
C GLN A 102 18.31 -5.32 -0.42
N SER A 103 18.56 -5.46 0.90
CA SER A 103 19.69 -4.84 1.57
C SER A 103 21.04 -5.39 1.05
N TRP A 104 21.10 -6.69 0.76
CA TRP A 104 22.29 -7.29 0.17
C TRP A 104 22.58 -6.72 -1.23
N VAL A 105 21.56 -6.63 -2.09
CA VAL A 105 21.71 -6.04 -3.44
C VAL A 105 22.18 -4.59 -3.34
N GLU A 106 21.60 -3.79 -2.45
CA GLU A 106 21.99 -2.41 -2.21
C GLU A 106 23.46 -2.28 -1.82
N LEU A 107 23.90 -3.07 -0.83
CA LEU A 107 25.30 -3.07 -0.39
C LEU A 107 26.25 -3.51 -1.49
N VAL A 108 25.92 -4.55 -2.27
CA VAL A 108 26.76 -5.03 -3.37
C VAL A 108 26.83 -4.02 -4.50
N THR A 109 25.70 -3.40 -4.88
CA THR A 109 25.64 -2.55 -6.07
C THR A 109 26.04 -1.10 -5.84
N GLN A 110 25.91 -0.59 -4.60
CA GLN A 110 26.15 0.81 -4.28
C GLN A 110 27.33 1.03 -3.33
N HIS A 111 27.68 0.04 -2.52
CA HIS A 111 28.69 0.18 -1.47
C HIS A 111 29.88 -0.78 -1.63
N GLY A 112 29.89 -1.60 -2.67
CA GLY A 112 31.03 -2.49 -2.95
C GLY A 112 31.18 -3.67 -1.97
N TYR A 113 30.10 -4.07 -1.27
CA TYR A 113 30.11 -5.21 -0.38
C TYR A 113 30.45 -6.50 -1.12
N ALA A 114 31.54 -7.17 -0.72
CA ALA A 114 32.12 -8.28 -1.48
C ALA A 114 31.63 -9.68 -1.10
N GLN A 115 30.93 -9.83 0.05
CA GLN A 115 30.52 -11.14 0.52
C GLN A 115 29.24 -11.62 -0.16
N GLY A 116 29.12 -12.95 -0.35
CA GLY A 116 27.92 -13.57 -0.89
C GLY A 116 26.71 -13.45 0.03
N PHE A 117 25.50 -13.63 -0.52
CA PHE A 117 24.24 -13.52 0.22
C PHE A 117 24.16 -14.43 1.46
N GLY A 118 24.68 -15.67 1.38
CA GLY A 118 24.68 -16.60 2.52
C GLY A 118 25.48 -16.07 3.72
N THR A 119 26.70 -15.55 3.47
CA THR A 119 27.54 -14.92 4.49
C THR A 119 26.87 -13.67 5.05
N PHE A 120 26.35 -12.80 4.18
CA PHE A 120 25.59 -11.61 4.57
C PHE A 120 24.44 -11.95 5.52
N LEU A 121 23.58 -12.91 5.16
CA LEU A 121 22.42 -13.27 5.93
C LEU A 121 22.79 -13.86 7.32
N THR A 122 23.80 -14.72 7.38
CA THR A 122 24.18 -15.42 8.60
C THR A 122 25.13 -14.65 9.51
N GLN A 123 25.95 -13.77 8.96
CA GLN A 123 27.00 -13.10 9.71
C GLN A 123 26.79 -11.61 9.92
N ASP A 124 26.05 -10.92 9.02
CA ASP A 124 25.97 -9.47 9.04
C ASP A 124 24.56 -8.94 9.25
N TYR A 125 23.54 -9.50 8.62
CA TYR A 125 22.20 -8.91 8.59
C TYR A 125 21.57 -8.75 9.99
N PHE A 126 21.75 -9.70 10.90
CA PHE A 126 21.14 -9.69 12.23
C PHE A 126 22.06 -9.14 13.34
N ARG A 127 23.13 -8.41 13.00
CA ARG A 127 24.08 -7.87 14.00
C ARG A 127 23.68 -6.53 14.60
N PHE A 128 22.57 -5.94 14.19
CA PHE A 128 22.08 -4.64 14.68
C PHE A 128 23.15 -3.54 14.61
N ARG A 129 23.78 -3.40 13.44
CA ARG A 129 24.81 -2.40 13.16
C ARG A 129 24.62 -1.80 11.76
N ALA A 130 25.23 -0.65 11.53
CA ALA A 130 25.35 -0.09 10.19
C ALA A 130 26.55 -0.72 9.44
N ILE A 131 26.35 -1.03 8.16
CA ILE A 131 27.39 -1.38 7.19
C ILE A 131 27.28 -0.36 6.07
N ASP A 132 28.34 0.41 5.85
CA ASP A 132 28.42 1.46 4.83
C ASP A 132 27.19 2.40 4.80
N GLY A 133 26.72 2.77 6.00
CA GLY A 133 25.58 3.67 6.16
C GLY A 133 24.20 2.99 6.17
N VAL A 134 24.10 1.71 5.80
CA VAL A 134 22.86 0.93 5.84
C VAL A 134 22.73 0.24 7.19
N PHE A 135 21.77 0.67 8.04
CA PHE A 135 21.52 0.02 9.32
C PHE A 135 20.76 -1.29 9.13
N LEU A 136 21.26 -2.38 9.73
CA LEU A 136 20.73 -3.73 9.61
C LEU A 136 20.39 -4.32 10.99
N PRO A 137 19.28 -5.09 11.11
CA PRO A 137 18.24 -5.30 10.10
C PRO A 137 17.39 -4.04 9.88
N THR A 138 16.92 -3.85 8.65
CA THR A 138 16.06 -2.74 8.28
C THR A 138 14.66 -3.23 7.88
N TRP A 139 13.71 -2.32 7.78
CA TRP A 139 12.35 -2.63 7.30
C TRP A 139 12.06 -2.14 5.87
N ASN A 140 12.96 -1.38 5.26
CA ASN A 140 12.78 -0.85 3.90
C ASN A 140 11.33 -0.35 3.67
N HIS A 141 10.67 -0.72 2.57
CA HIS A 141 9.30 -0.33 2.27
C HIS A 141 8.26 -0.75 3.32
N LEU A 142 8.57 -1.68 4.22
CA LEU A 142 7.66 -2.17 5.26
C LEU A 142 7.45 -1.18 6.40
N TRP A 143 8.18 -0.06 6.44
CA TRP A 143 8.00 1.00 7.42
C TRP A 143 6.53 1.44 7.54
N PHE A 144 5.80 1.50 6.41
CA PHE A 144 4.37 1.82 6.39
C PHE A 144 3.54 0.90 7.30
N VAL A 145 3.86 -0.39 7.39
CA VAL A 145 3.16 -1.34 8.28
C VAL A 145 3.42 -1.02 9.74
N GLY A 146 4.66 -0.66 10.10
CA GLY A 146 5.02 -0.22 11.44
C GLY A 146 4.22 1.02 11.86
N TYR A 147 4.20 2.05 11.01
CA TYR A 147 3.41 3.28 11.22
C TYR A 147 1.92 2.99 11.32
N LEU A 148 1.39 2.14 10.43
CA LEU A 148 -0.02 1.76 10.46
C LEU A 148 -0.39 1.03 11.74
N TRP A 149 0.49 0.18 12.29
CA TRP A 149 0.29 -0.46 13.57
C TRP A 149 0.29 0.55 14.72
N THR A 150 1.26 1.47 14.74
CA THR A 150 1.37 2.55 15.73
C THR A 150 0.13 3.45 15.71
N TYR A 151 -0.34 3.83 14.52
CA TYR A 151 -1.57 4.63 14.40
C TYR A 151 -2.82 3.86 14.81
N THR A 152 -2.85 2.55 14.61
CA THR A 152 -3.93 1.70 15.11
C THR A 152 -3.90 1.61 16.63
N ALA A 153 -2.70 1.54 17.26
CA ALA A 153 -2.54 1.56 18.71
C ALA A 153 -2.98 2.92 19.30
N ALA A 154 -2.50 4.02 18.73
CA ALA A 154 -2.89 5.37 19.13
C ALA A 154 -4.42 5.58 18.99
N LEU A 155 -5.01 5.15 17.89
CA LEU A 155 -6.47 5.17 17.72
C LEU A 155 -7.17 4.34 18.79
N SER A 156 -6.64 3.16 19.13
CA SER A 156 -7.23 2.29 20.17
C SER A 156 -7.23 2.97 21.54
N LEU A 157 -6.16 3.71 21.87
CA LEU A 157 -6.10 4.54 23.09
C LEU A 157 -7.12 5.68 23.04
N LEU A 158 -7.23 6.40 21.92
CA LEU A 158 -8.21 7.47 21.73
C LEU A 158 -9.66 6.96 21.88
N LEU A 159 -9.94 5.73 21.48
CA LEU A 159 -11.27 5.11 21.60
C LEU A 159 -11.65 4.72 23.03
N LEU A 160 -10.72 4.74 23.98
CA LEU A 160 -11.00 4.56 25.41
C LEU A 160 -11.53 5.85 26.04
N ILE A 161 -11.34 7.01 25.39
CA ILE A 161 -11.86 8.29 25.87
C ILE A 161 -13.40 8.29 25.74
N PRO A 162 -14.16 8.58 26.80
CA PRO A 162 -15.62 8.63 26.77
C PRO A 162 -16.11 9.71 25.76
N ARG A 163 -17.26 9.43 25.12
CA ARG A 163 -17.99 10.31 24.18
C ARG A 163 -17.59 10.24 22.68
N PRO A 164 -17.46 9.05 22.09
CA PRO A 164 -17.13 8.92 20.67
C PRO A 164 -18.15 9.57 19.72
N ALA A 165 -19.43 9.69 20.14
CA ALA A 165 -20.46 10.36 19.34
C ALA A 165 -20.21 11.87 19.18
N ARG A 166 -19.67 12.55 20.22
CA ARG A 166 -19.31 13.97 20.14
C ARG A 166 -18.14 14.20 19.20
N LEU A 167 -17.13 13.33 19.23
CA LEU A 167 -15.99 13.40 18.30
C LEU A 167 -16.44 13.21 16.85
N GLN A 168 -17.37 12.30 16.60
CA GLN A 168 -17.93 12.12 15.26
C GLN A 168 -18.73 13.35 14.81
N ALA A 169 -19.59 13.89 15.67
CA ALA A 169 -20.36 15.10 15.37
C ALA A 169 -19.45 16.31 15.11
N TRP A 170 -18.37 16.44 15.87
CA TRP A 170 -17.36 17.48 15.63
C TRP A 170 -16.67 17.28 14.27
N PHE A 171 -16.30 16.05 13.92
CA PHE A 171 -15.70 15.72 12.62
C PHE A 171 -16.68 16.08 11.48
N ASP A 172 -17.94 15.71 11.60
CA ASP A 172 -18.97 16.00 10.58
C ASP A 172 -19.19 17.51 10.42
N ALA A 173 -19.16 18.26 11.53
CA ALA A 173 -19.27 19.71 11.52
C ALA A 173 -18.02 20.38 10.94
N ALA A 174 -16.82 19.91 11.26
CA ALA A 174 -15.56 20.49 10.79
C ALA A 174 -15.35 20.27 9.29
N PHE A 175 -15.60 19.06 8.79
CA PHE A 175 -15.28 18.66 7.42
C PHE A 175 -16.48 18.67 6.46
N GLY A 176 -17.59 19.30 6.84
CA GLY A 176 -18.76 19.47 5.95
C GLY A 176 -18.49 20.44 4.78
N GLY A 177 -19.03 20.14 3.60
CA GLY A 177 -18.95 21.01 2.42
C GLY A 177 -17.53 21.23 1.90
N TRP A 178 -17.20 22.47 1.49
CA TRP A 178 -15.87 22.84 0.97
C TRP A 178 -14.73 22.69 1.98
N ARG A 179 -15.06 22.67 3.28
CA ARG A 179 -14.09 22.53 4.37
C ARG A 179 -13.37 21.18 4.35
N ALA A 180 -14.00 20.12 3.80
CA ALA A 180 -13.34 18.83 3.58
C ALA A 180 -12.11 18.93 2.66
N LEU A 181 -12.08 19.92 1.76
CA LEU A 181 -10.94 20.18 0.89
C LEU A 181 -9.96 21.17 1.54
N VAL A 182 -10.45 22.30 2.04
CA VAL A 182 -9.58 23.40 2.43
C VAL A 182 -8.89 23.20 3.78
N LEU A 183 -9.60 22.71 4.81
CA LEU A 183 -9.01 22.59 6.14
C LEU A 183 -7.79 21.64 6.19
N PRO A 184 -7.82 20.46 5.55
CA PRO A 184 -6.63 19.61 5.54
C PRO A 184 -5.48 20.21 4.71
N ILE A 185 -5.76 20.96 3.64
CA ILE A 185 -4.71 21.68 2.88
C ILE A 185 -4.04 22.71 3.79
N VAL A 186 -4.82 23.55 4.46
CA VAL A 186 -4.29 24.56 5.40
C VAL A 186 -3.47 23.89 6.51
N TYR A 187 -3.99 22.80 7.08
CA TYR A 187 -3.27 22.02 8.10
C TYR A 187 -1.93 21.50 7.57
N LEU A 188 -1.90 20.88 6.38
CA LEU A 188 -0.66 20.35 5.81
C LEU A 188 0.35 21.45 5.50
N VAL A 189 -0.09 22.57 4.92
CA VAL A 189 0.79 23.72 4.66
C VAL A 189 1.37 24.25 5.98
N LEU A 190 0.55 24.46 7.01
CA LEU A 190 1.03 24.97 8.29
C LEU A 190 1.98 23.96 8.96
N SER A 191 1.64 22.69 9.02
CA SER A 191 2.46 21.68 9.70
C SER A 191 3.76 21.36 8.94
N GLN A 192 3.70 21.21 7.62
CA GLN A 192 4.82 20.72 6.82
C GLN A 192 5.72 21.85 6.32
N VAL A 193 5.17 23.04 6.06
CA VAL A 193 5.94 24.17 5.50
C VAL A 193 6.37 25.15 6.60
N VAL A 194 5.48 25.48 7.56
CA VAL A 194 5.77 26.49 8.58
C VAL A 194 6.51 25.89 9.78
N ILE A 195 6.05 24.72 10.29
CA ILE A 195 6.62 24.10 11.50
C ILE A 195 7.87 23.28 11.15
N PHE A 196 7.81 22.45 10.13
CA PHE A 196 8.88 21.53 9.71
C PHE A 196 9.55 21.96 8.40
N HIS A 197 9.72 23.26 8.21
CA HIS A 197 10.34 23.81 7.01
C HIS A 197 11.65 23.09 6.66
N ARG A 198 11.71 22.48 5.45
CA ARG A 198 12.87 21.74 4.92
C ARG A 198 13.29 20.48 5.67
N TRP A 199 12.47 19.97 6.58
CA TRP A 199 12.67 18.63 7.11
C TRP A 199 12.07 17.60 6.12
N SER A 200 12.72 16.45 6.00
CA SER A 200 12.21 15.31 5.24
C SER A 200 11.78 14.20 6.19
N ASP A 201 10.85 13.34 5.74
CA ASP A 201 10.54 12.11 6.45
C ASP A 201 11.77 11.18 6.47
N THR A 202 12.02 10.61 7.62
CA THR A 202 13.20 9.76 7.86
C THR A 202 12.86 8.28 7.87
N GLN A 203 11.56 7.94 7.89
CA GLN A 203 11.04 6.59 8.09
C GLN A 203 11.51 5.94 9.42
N ASP A 204 12.01 6.75 10.34
CA ASP A 204 12.33 6.37 11.72
C ASP A 204 11.10 6.59 12.61
N LEU A 205 10.45 5.51 13.03
CA LEU A 205 9.19 5.54 13.76
C LEU A 205 9.17 6.49 14.98
N ILE A 206 10.29 6.76 15.59
CA ILE A 206 10.37 7.55 16.84
C ILE A 206 10.63 9.03 16.53
N ASN A 207 11.54 9.31 15.60
CA ASN A 207 12.05 10.66 15.33
C ASN A 207 11.41 11.33 14.12
N ASP A 208 10.41 10.71 13.50
CA ASP A 208 9.78 11.17 12.26
C ASP A 208 8.51 12.02 12.52
N GLY A 209 8.69 13.13 13.25
CA GLY A 209 7.58 14.03 13.60
C GLY A 209 6.82 14.56 12.38
N ILE A 210 7.53 14.83 11.28
CA ILE A 210 6.95 15.32 10.03
C ILE A 210 5.99 14.29 9.40
N ALA A 211 6.40 13.03 9.31
CA ALA A 211 5.56 11.96 8.81
C ALA A 211 4.36 11.69 9.72
N HIS A 212 4.56 11.72 11.04
CA HIS A 212 3.45 11.56 11.98
C HIS A 212 2.39 12.64 11.86
N LEU A 213 2.79 13.91 11.65
CA LEU A 213 1.84 15.01 11.43
C LEU A 213 1.17 14.95 10.06
N ALA A 214 1.78 14.33 9.06
CA ALA A 214 1.13 14.12 7.77
C ALA A 214 0.18 12.91 7.78
N TYR A 215 0.64 11.77 8.27
CA TYR A 215 -0.02 10.49 8.03
C TYR A 215 -1.02 10.10 9.12
N PHE A 216 -0.78 10.44 10.39
CA PHE A 216 -1.73 10.10 11.46
C PHE A 216 -3.06 10.85 11.32
N PRO A 217 -3.11 12.18 11.07
CA PRO A 217 -4.36 12.87 10.78
C PRO A 217 -5.06 12.36 9.52
N ALA A 218 -4.32 11.97 8.47
CA ALA A 218 -4.89 11.35 7.29
C ALA A 218 -5.58 10.00 7.64
N PHE A 219 -4.94 9.17 8.48
CA PHE A 219 -5.54 7.94 8.99
C PHE A 219 -6.80 8.21 9.84
N LEU A 220 -6.76 9.21 10.74
CA LEU A 220 -7.93 9.60 11.54
C LEU A 220 -9.05 10.18 10.68
N PHE A 221 -8.72 10.97 9.65
CA PHE A 221 -9.71 11.45 8.69
C PHE A 221 -10.44 10.29 8.01
N GLY A 222 -9.71 9.30 7.53
CA GLY A 222 -10.29 8.08 6.95
C GLY A 222 -11.20 7.33 7.93
N PHE A 223 -10.79 7.23 9.20
CA PHE A 223 -11.59 6.61 10.25
C PHE A 223 -12.90 7.36 10.51
N GLY A 224 -12.87 8.71 10.57
CA GLY A 224 -14.03 9.56 10.70
C GLY A 224 -14.96 9.47 9.48
N LEU A 225 -14.37 9.53 8.27
CA LEU A 225 -15.09 9.50 6.99
C LEU A 225 -16.02 8.27 6.86
N ALA A 226 -15.61 7.11 7.38
CA ALA A 226 -16.37 5.88 7.29
C ALA A 226 -17.77 5.93 7.95
N ARG A 227 -18.04 6.95 8.77
CA ARG A 227 -19.34 7.21 9.40
C ARG A 227 -19.91 8.58 9.08
N SER A 228 -19.38 9.27 8.09
CA SER A 228 -19.76 10.62 7.69
C SER A 228 -20.29 10.67 6.26
N PRO A 229 -21.55 10.29 6.01
CA PRO A 229 -22.15 10.38 4.69
C PRO A 229 -22.08 11.81 4.11
N ASN A 230 -22.24 12.83 4.97
CA ASN A 230 -22.21 14.23 4.57
C ASN A 230 -20.82 14.67 4.09
N VAL A 231 -19.74 14.23 4.77
CA VAL A 231 -18.36 14.52 4.35
C VAL A 231 -18.04 13.76 3.07
N LEU A 232 -18.48 12.51 2.95
CA LEU A 232 -18.30 11.73 1.72
C LEU A 232 -19.05 12.38 0.53
N ALA A 233 -20.30 12.81 0.74
CA ALA A 233 -21.06 13.55 -0.26
C ALA A 233 -20.41 14.88 -0.64
N ALA A 234 -19.75 15.57 0.30
CA ALA A 234 -18.97 16.76 0.04
C ALA A 234 -17.78 16.46 -0.89
N LEU A 235 -17.01 15.40 -0.61
CA LEU A 235 -15.89 14.97 -1.48
C LEU A 235 -16.39 14.59 -2.88
N VAL A 236 -17.54 13.92 -2.97
CA VAL A 236 -18.19 13.60 -4.25
C VAL A 236 -18.64 14.88 -4.99
N ARG A 237 -19.10 15.91 -4.29
CA ARG A 237 -19.49 17.18 -4.89
C ARG A 237 -18.28 17.98 -5.38
N TRP A 238 -17.19 18.02 -4.61
CA TRP A 238 -16.03 18.87 -4.82
C TRP A 238 -14.87 18.19 -5.57
N TRP A 239 -15.05 16.98 -6.10
CA TRP A 239 -13.96 16.26 -6.76
C TRP A 239 -13.37 16.97 -7.96
N LYS A 240 -14.20 17.70 -8.77
CA LYS A 240 -13.72 18.43 -9.96
C LYS A 240 -12.80 19.60 -9.58
N PRO A 241 -13.22 20.54 -8.69
CA PRO A 241 -12.30 21.58 -8.20
C PRO A 241 -11.05 20.98 -7.54
N ALA A 242 -11.19 19.92 -6.75
CA ALA A 242 -10.06 19.27 -6.11
C ALA A 242 -9.07 18.68 -7.13
N ALA A 243 -9.56 18.00 -8.17
CA ALA A 243 -8.74 17.50 -9.26
C ALA A 243 -8.02 18.62 -10.03
N LEU A 244 -8.74 19.72 -10.32
CA LEU A 244 -8.14 20.90 -10.97
C LEU A 244 -7.02 21.50 -10.12
N ILE A 245 -7.24 21.71 -8.83
CA ILE A 245 -6.24 22.24 -7.90
C ILE A 245 -5.03 21.29 -7.84
N ALA A 246 -5.25 19.98 -7.74
CA ALA A 246 -4.17 18.99 -7.72
C ALA A 246 -3.33 19.03 -9.02
N MET A 247 -4.00 19.14 -10.18
CA MET A 247 -3.31 19.20 -11.47
C MET A 247 -2.56 20.50 -11.68
N LEU A 248 -3.10 21.65 -11.23
CA LEU A 248 -2.38 22.93 -11.30
C LEU A 248 -1.14 22.92 -10.39
N SER A 249 -1.27 22.37 -9.17
CA SER A 249 -0.14 22.23 -8.26
C SER A 249 0.92 21.29 -8.82
N TYR A 250 0.51 20.18 -9.43
CA TYR A 250 1.41 19.26 -10.14
C TYR A 250 2.11 19.98 -11.32
N ALA A 251 1.36 20.69 -12.16
CA ALA A 251 1.92 21.39 -13.30
C ALA A 251 2.98 22.43 -12.89
N PHE A 252 2.76 23.12 -11.77
CA PHE A 252 3.74 24.02 -11.20
C PHE A 252 5.02 23.28 -10.76
N GLY A 253 4.89 22.20 -9.97
CA GLY A 253 6.03 21.38 -9.54
C GLY A 253 6.78 20.76 -10.72
N ALA A 254 6.05 20.26 -11.73
CA ALA A 254 6.61 19.72 -12.97
C ALA A 254 7.39 20.77 -13.76
N ALA A 255 6.86 21.99 -13.86
CA ALA A 255 7.56 23.09 -14.54
C ALA A 255 8.89 23.45 -13.83
N VAL A 256 8.89 23.47 -12.50
CA VAL A 256 10.11 23.70 -11.72
C VAL A 256 11.12 22.59 -11.92
N GLU A 257 10.69 21.32 -11.87
CA GLU A 257 11.57 20.13 -12.09
C GLU A 257 12.17 20.14 -13.51
N ILE A 258 11.44 20.60 -14.53
CA ILE A 258 11.95 20.71 -15.90
C ILE A 258 13.03 21.81 -16.00
N VAL A 259 12.87 22.91 -15.29
CA VAL A 259 13.83 24.03 -15.32
C VAL A 259 15.05 23.74 -14.43
N TYR A 260 14.87 23.00 -13.34
CA TYR A 260 15.92 22.64 -12.37
C TYR A 260 15.97 21.10 -12.18
N PRO A 261 16.38 20.34 -13.22
CA PRO A 261 16.39 18.88 -13.15
C PRO A 261 17.51 18.35 -12.25
N GLY A 262 17.26 17.18 -11.64
CA GLY A 262 18.24 16.45 -10.85
C GLY A 262 18.70 17.20 -9.61
N ASP A 263 20.01 17.46 -9.50
CA ASP A 263 20.63 18.13 -8.34
C ASP A 263 20.66 19.66 -8.44
N LEU A 264 20.06 20.25 -9.48
CA LEU A 264 19.97 21.71 -9.61
C LEU A 264 19.03 22.29 -8.55
N VAL A 265 19.57 23.20 -7.74
CA VAL A 265 18.81 23.81 -6.64
C VAL A 265 18.10 25.07 -7.14
N PRO A 266 16.75 25.13 -7.12
CA PRO A 266 16.03 26.34 -7.46
C PRO A 266 16.28 27.45 -6.44
N PRO A 267 16.06 28.75 -6.80
CA PRO A 267 16.07 29.84 -5.84
C PRO A 267 15.17 29.52 -4.64
N GLN A 268 15.58 29.94 -3.44
CA GLN A 268 14.90 29.59 -2.19
C GLN A 268 13.39 29.87 -2.21
N TRP A 269 12.99 31.06 -2.70
CA TRP A 269 11.58 31.44 -2.79
C TRP A 269 10.77 30.50 -3.67
N LEU A 270 11.37 29.96 -4.73
CA LEU A 270 10.71 29.02 -5.64
C LEU A 270 10.60 27.62 -5.00
N GLY A 271 11.64 27.20 -4.29
CA GLY A 271 11.63 25.97 -3.48
C GLY A 271 10.53 26.00 -2.39
N ASP A 272 10.37 27.15 -1.71
CA ASP A 272 9.34 27.31 -0.69
C ASP A 272 7.92 27.23 -1.31
N GLN A 273 7.72 27.80 -2.49
CA GLN A 273 6.45 27.66 -3.24
C GLN A 273 6.22 26.21 -3.70
N MET A 274 7.27 25.48 -4.08
CA MET A 274 7.18 24.06 -4.40
C MET A 274 6.69 23.25 -3.20
N LEU A 275 7.21 23.51 -2.00
CA LEU A 275 6.75 22.84 -0.78
C LEU A 275 5.27 23.11 -0.53
N VAL A 276 4.81 24.34 -0.69
CA VAL A 276 3.38 24.71 -0.57
C VAL A 276 2.54 24.00 -1.63
N ALA A 277 2.95 24.02 -2.89
CA ALA A 277 2.25 23.36 -3.99
C ALA A 277 2.18 21.83 -3.77
N HIS A 278 3.25 21.23 -3.25
CA HIS A 278 3.28 19.82 -2.89
C HIS A 278 2.21 19.46 -1.84
N GLN A 279 2.04 20.28 -0.79
CA GLN A 279 1.03 20.02 0.24
C GLN A 279 -0.41 20.26 -0.30
N ILE A 280 -0.60 21.24 -1.16
CA ILE A 280 -1.88 21.47 -1.83
C ILE A 280 -2.22 20.28 -2.73
N GLN A 281 -1.28 19.85 -3.57
CA GLN A 281 -1.43 18.66 -4.43
C GLN A 281 -1.76 17.40 -3.61
N CYS A 282 -1.04 17.22 -2.49
CA CYS A 282 -1.20 16.08 -1.59
C CYS A 282 -2.67 15.86 -1.22
N TRP A 283 -3.30 16.85 -0.60
CA TRP A 283 -4.66 16.67 -0.13
C TRP A 283 -5.71 16.83 -1.23
N ALA A 284 -5.52 17.74 -2.16
CA ALA A 284 -6.46 17.96 -3.27
C ALA A 284 -6.60 16.67 -4.11
N ALA A 285 -5.49 15.95 -4.38
CA ALA A 285 -5.53 14.68 -5.07
C ALA A 285 -6.26 13.59 -4.25
N VAL A 286 -5.98 13.48 -2.94
CA VAL A 286 -6.70 12.54 -2.05
C VAL A 286 -8.20 12.79 -2.08
N ALA A 287 -8.63 14.05 -1.93
CA ALA A 287 -10.04 14.45 -1.96
C ALA A 287 -10.70 14.14 -3.32
N ALA A 288 -10.01 14.46 -4.42
CA ALA A 288 -10.47 14.18 -5.77
C ALA A 288 -10.64 12.68 -6.01
N LEU A 289 -9.65 11.87 -5.65
CA LEU A 289 -9.65 10.43 -5.87
C LEU A 289 -10.74 9.72 -5.05
N ILE A 290 -10.99 10.13 -3.80
CA ILE A 290 -12.12 9.61 -3.02
C ILE A 290 -13.44 9.97 -3.70
N GLY A 291 -13.62 11.23 -4.13
CA GLY A 291 -14.83 11.66 -4.81
C GLY A 291 -15.06 10.93 -6.13
N ILE A 292 -14.01 10.72 -6.93
CA ILE A 292 -14.04 9.94 -8.18
C ILE A 292 -14.40 8.48 -7.89
N ALA A 293 -13.76 7.85 -6.92
CA ALA A 293 -13.98 6.45 -6.58
C ALA A 293 -15.43 6.20 -6.13
N GLU A 294 -15.98 7.05 -5.28
CA GLU A 294 -17.38 6.92 -4.85
C GLU A 294 -18.38 7.21 -5.97
N ARG A 295 -18.08 8.14 -6.85
CA ARG A 295 -18.98 8.50 -7.95
C ARG A 295 -19.01 7.49 -9.07
N PHE A 296 -17.83 6.94 -9.46
CA PHE A 296 -17.68 6.16 -10.69
C PHE A 296 -17.32 4.70 -10.46
N TRP A 297 -16.66 4.36 -9.33
CA TRP A 297 -16.15 3.02 -9.05
C TRP A 297 -16.92 2.31 -7.93
N ASN A 298 -17.99 2.92 -7.41
CA ASN A 298 -18.78 2.34 -6.31
C ASN A 298 -19.69 1.19 -6.80
N ARG A 299 -19.07 0.22 -7.49
CA ARG A 299 -19.73 -0.99 -8.01
C ARG A 299 -18.96 -2.23 -7.59
N ASP A 300 -19.69 -3.31 -7.34
CA ASP A 300 -19.05 -4.62 -7.13
C ASP A 300 -18.52 -5.17 -8.46
N GLY A 301 -17.47 -5.98 -8.38
CA GLY A 301 -16.86 -6.65 -9.52
C GLY A 301 -16.31 -8.02 -9.13
N ALA A 302 -16.32 -8.96 -10.07
CA ALA A 302 -15.88 -10.34 -9.84
C ALA A 302 -14.44 -10.44 -9.27
N TRP A 303 -13.55 -9.57 -9.71
CA TRP A 303 -12.14 -9.56 -9.28
C TRP A 303 -11.89 -8.85 -7.96
N ARG A 304 -12.83 -7.98 -7.51
CA ARG A 304 -12.64 -7.17 -6.30
C ARG A 304 -12.30 -7.98 -5.04
N PRO A 305 -12.99 -9.09 -4.73
CA PRO A 305 -12.66 -9.88 -3.53
C PRO A 305 -11.22 -10.42 -3.57
N THR A 306 -10.81 -10.96 -4.72
CA THR A 306 -9.46 -11.51 -4.93
C THR A 306 -8.41 -10.41 -4.85
N LEU A 307 -8.60 -9.30 -5.56
CA LEU A 307 -7.66 -8.18 -5.56
C LEU A 307 -7.53 -7.55 -4.17
N THR A 308 -8.64 -7.36 -3.45
CA THR A 308 -8.60 -6.82 -2.08
C THR A 308 -7.93 -7.77 -1.08
N GLU A 309 -7.97 -9.08 -1.30
CA GLU A 309 -7.21 -10.06 -0.51
C GLU A 309 -5.73 -10.03 -0.88
N ALA A 310 -5.40 -9.90 -2.17
CA ALA A 310 -4.04 -9.94 -2.69
C ALA A 310 -3.20 -8.68 -2.39
N VAL A 311 -3.83 -7.52 -2.16
CA VAL A 311 -3.17 -6.23 -1.93
C VAL A 311 -2.01 -6.33 -0.94
N PHE A 312 -2.24 -6.91 0.23
CA PHE A 312 -1.23 -6.95 1.28
C PHE A 312 -0.10 -7.95 1.00
N PRO A 313 -0.36 -9.19 0.53
CA PRO A 313 0.69 -10.07 0.03
C PRO A 313 1.54 -9.44 -1.09
N PHE A 314 0.92 -8.74 -2.05
CA PHE A 314 1.64 -8.04 -3.12
C PHE A 314 2.55 -6.97 -2.56
N TYR A 315 2.03 -6.15 -1.63
CA TYR A 315 2.80 -5.14 -0.96
C TYR A 315 4.03 -5.75 -0.22
N LEU A 316 3.89 -6.90 0.39
CA LEU A 316 4.97 -7.53 1.17
C LEU A 316 6.16 -7.93 0.30
N ILE A 317 5.92 -8.43 -0.93
CA ILE A 317 6.95 -9.06 -1.76
C ILE A 317 7.46 -8.19 -2.92
N HIS A 318 6.65 -7.21 -3.41
CA HIS A 318 6.93 -6.53 -4.68
C HIS A 318 8.34 -5.92 -4.77
N GLN A 319 8.78 -5.24 -3.71
CA GLN A 319 10.07 -4.54 -3.74
C GLN A 319 11.25 -5.54 -3.79
N THR A 320 11.12 -6.69 -3.12
CA THR A 320 12.13 -7.76 -3.22
C THR A 320 12.25 -8.27 -4.64
N ILE A 321 11.10 -8.48 -5.33
CA ILE A 321 11.11 -8.92 -6.73
C ILE A 321 11.76 -7.86 -7.61
N ILE A 322 11.34 -6.59 -7.46
CA ILE A 322 11.91 -5.47 -8.23
C ILE A 322 13.43 -5.43 -8.08
N VAL A 323 13.91 -5.42 -6.84
CA VAL A 323 15.35 -5.27 -6.54
C VAL A 323 16.16 -6.46 -7.03
N VAL A 324 15.68 -7.69 -6.79
CA VAL A 324 16.41 -8.91 -7.19
C VAL A 324 16.39 -9.11 -8.70
N VAL A 325 15.25 -8.86 -9.36
CA VAL A 325 15.17 -9.01 -10.82
C VAL A 325 16.06 -7.97 -11.50
N GLU A 326 16.02 -6.72 -11.06
CA GLU A 326 16.89 -5.67 -11.60
C GLU A 326 18.38 -5.96 -11.40
N TYR A 327 18.77 -6.49 -10.26
CA TYR A 327 20.15 -6.92 -10.00
C TYR A 327 20.67 -7.88 -11.08
N TRP A 328 19.82 -8.77 -11.60
CA TRP A 328 20.18 -9.70 -12.67
C TRP A 328 20.00 -9.13 -14.08
N LEU A 329 19.14 -8.12 -14.28
CA LEU A 329 18.96 -7.48 -15.58
C LEU A 329 20.07 -6.48 -15.90
N ARG A 330 20.51 -5.71 -14.91
CA ARG A 330 21.48 -4.62 -15.08
C ARG A 330 22.76 -5.04 -15.84
N PRO A 331 23.40 -6.21 -15.57
CA PRO A 331 24.60 -6.63 -16.29
C PRO A 331 24.36 -6.97 -17.77
N LEU A 332 23.10 -7.16 -18.19
CA LEU A 332 22.77 -7.51 -19.58
C LEU A 332 22.88 -6.32 -20.55
N GLY A 333 22.92 -5.08 -20.02
CA GLY A 333 23.09 -3.87 -20.83
C GLY A 333 21.97 -3.61 -21.84
N ILE A 334 20.74 -4.08 -21.57
CA ILE A 334 19.59 -3.95 -22.49
C ILE A 334 18.94 -2.57 -22.47
N GLY A 335 19.40 -1.68 -21.59
CA GLY A 335 18.92 -0.31 -21.45
C GLY A 335 17.61 -0.20 -20.66
N ALA A 336 17.32 0.99 -20.14
CA ALA A 336 16.22 1.26 -19.21
C ALA A 336 14.84 0.79 -19.73
N LEU A 337 14.56 0.97 -21.03
CA LEU A 337 13.30 0.52 -21.62
C LEU A 337 13.19 -1.00 -21.63
N GLY A 338 14.26 -1.70 -22.04
CA GLY A 338 14.32 -3.17 -22.03
C GLY A 338 14.17 -3.75 -20.64
N GLU A 339 14.88 -3.19 -19.65
CA GLU A 339 14.77 -3.53 -18.24
C GLU A 339 13.33 -3.32 -17.75
N PHE A 340 12.70 -2.16 -18.01
CA PHE A 340 11.33 -1.84 -17.61
C PHE A 340 10.31 -2.83 -18.18
N LEU A 341 10.42 -3.17 -19.49
CA LEU A 341 9.51 -4.10 -20.16
C LEU A 341 9.59 -5.53 -19.62
N ILE A 342 10.69 -5.92 -19.00
CA ILE A 342 10.85 -7.20 -18.30
C ILE A 342 10.46 -7.08 -16.83
N LEU A 343 10.90 -6.03 -16.16
CA LEU A 343 10.74 -5.85 -14.72
C LEU A 343 9.27 -5.75 -14.30
N VAL A 344 8.44 -5.00 -15.05
CA VAL A 344 7.02 -4.86 -14.74
C VAL A 344 6.28 -6.20 -14.82
N PRO A 345 6.32 -6.97 -15.92
CA PRO A 345 5.68 -8.27 -15.97
C PRO A 345 6.23 -9.27 -14.94
N ALA A 346 7.55 -9.28 -14.72
CA ALA A 346 8.17 -10.14 -13.70
C ALA A 346 7.66 -9.82 -12.31
N THR A 347 7.53 -8.53 -11.97
CA THR A 347 6.98 -8.09 -10.69
C THR A 347 5.52 -8.52 -10.53
N ILE A 348 4.68 -8.32 -11.55
CA ILE A 348 3.28 -8.73 -11.55
C ILE A 348 3.18 -10.26 -11.38
N ALA A 349 3.90 -11.02 -12.18
CA ALA A 349 3.89 -12.49 -12.13
C ALA A 349 4.38 -13.03 -10.78
N GLY A 350 5.48 -12.46 -10.26
CA GLY A 350 6.03 -12.85 -8.96
C GLY A 350 5.09 -12.52 -7.78
N CYS A 351 4.43 -11.34 -7.79
CA CYS A 351 3.41 -10.99 -6.82
C CYS A 351 2.23 -11.96 -6.84
N TRP A 352 1.74 -12.32 -8.03
CA TRP A 352 0.67 -13.31 -8.17
C TRP A 352 1.11 -14.69 -7.70
N ALA A 353 2.29 -15.17 -8.09
CA ALA A 353 2.81 -16.45 -7.66
C ALA A 353 2.92 -16.53 -6.13
N PHE A 354 3.49 -15.50 -5.51
CA PHE A 354 3.61 -15.41 -4.05
C PHE A 354 2.25 -15.45 -3.35
N TYR A 355 1.28 -14.68 -3.83
CA TYR A 355 -0.08 -14.67 -3.28
C TYR A 355 -0.77 -16.02 -3.47
N LEU A 356 -0.73 -16.61 -4.67
CA LEU A 356 -1.41 -17.88 -4.96
C LEU A 356 -0.83 -19.04 -4.13
N ILE A 357 0.50 -19.12 -4.03
CA ILE A 357 1.17 -20.12 -3.20
C ILE A 357 0.80 -19.89 -1.72
N GLY A 358 0.97 -18.67 -1.23
CA GLY A 358 0.75 -18.35 0.18
C GLY A 358 -0.72 -18.49 0.62
N ARG A 359 -1.70 -18.26 -0.28
CA ARG A 359 -3.12 -18.46 0.05
C ARG A 359 -3.53 -19.93 0.15
N GLU A 360 -2.86 -20.84 -0.54
CA GLU A 360 -3.19 -22.26 -0.48
C GLU A 360 -2.57 -22.96 0.74
N VAL A 361 -1.41 -22.51 1.20
CA VAL A 361 -0.68 -23.09 2.33
C VAL A 361 -1.12 -22.44 3.64
N ASN A 362 -1.89 -23.17 4.47
CA ASN A 362 -2.59 -22.61 5.63
C ASN A 362 -1.66 -21.99 6.70
N TRP A 363 -0.46 -22.52 6.90
CA TRP A 363 0.50 -21.96 7.85
C TRP A 363 1.20 -20.69 7.32
N LEU A 364 1.35 -20.53 5.98
CA LEU A 364 1.88 -19.31 5.36
C LEU A 364 0.89 -18.14 5.41
N ARG A 365 -0.41 -18.40 5.42
CA ARG A 365 -1.43 -17.36 5.37
C ARG A 365 -1.23 -16.23 6.39
N PRO A 366 -1.00 -16.48 7.70
CA PRO A 366 -0.74 -15.40 8.65
C PRO A 366 0.55 -14.62 8.35
N LEU A 367 1.58 -15.27 7.82
CA LEU A 367 2.87 -14.64 7.50
C LEU A 367 2.72 -13.60 6.37
N ILE A 368 1.76 -13.80 5.48
CA ILE A 368 1.45 -12.87 4.37
C ILE A 368 0.18 -12.02 4.64
N GLY A 369 -0.27 -11.92 5.91
CA GLY A 369 -1.39 -11.09 6.34
C GLY A 369 -2.79 -11.66 6.07
N LEU A 370 -2.92 -12.93 5.64
CA LEU A 370 -4.17 -13.61 5.41
C LEU A 370 -4.67 -14.35 6.67
N ARG A 371 -5.99 -14.52 6.78
CA ARG A 371 -6.55 -15.35 7.86
C ARG A 371 -6.34 -16.83 7.59
N ARG A 372 -6.03 -17.62 8.62
CA ARG A 372 -6.08 -19.08 8.53
C ARG A 372 -7.47 -19.54 8.07
N ARG A 373 -7.52 -20.55 7.23
CA ARG A 373 -8.78 -21.22 6.88
C ARG A 373 -9.27 -22.03 8.08
N SER A 374 -10.55 -21.97 8.39
CA SER A 374 -11.10 -22.86 9.44
C SER A 374 -11.15 -24.30 8.92
N ALA A 375 -10.98 -25.27 9.84
CA ALA A 375 -11.04 -26.69 9.50
C ALA A 375 -12.33 -27.09 8.78
N LYS A 376 -13.48 -26.46 9.12
CA LYS A 376 -14.77 -26.67 8.44
C LYS A 376 -14.77 -26.23 6.96
N ALA A 377 -14.03 -25.20 6.59
CA ALA A 377 -13.93 -24.75 5.19
C ALA A 377 -12.99 -25.64 4.36
N THR A 378 -12.02 -26.29 5.00
CA THR A 378 -11.11 -27.22 4.35
C THR A 378 -11.81 -28.56 4.05
N ALA A 379 -12.66 -29.06 4.95
CA ALA A 379 -13.44 -30.27 4.76
C ALA A 379 -14.42 -30.15 3.57
N ARG A 380 -15.17 -29.04 3.45
CA ARG A 380 -16.09 -28.83 2.34
C ARG A 380 -15.43 -28.80 0.95
N ARG A 381 -14.19 -28.32 0.86
CA ARG A 381 -13.45 -28.34 -0.42
C ARG A 381 -12.93 -29.72 -0.82
N HIS A 382 -12.78 -30.64 0.15
CA HIS A 382 -12.44 -32.05 -0.14
C HIS A 382 -13.67 -32.82 -0.64
N ASP A 383 -14.86 -32.49 -0.13
CA ASP A 383 -16.11 -33.12 -0.55
C ASP A 383 -16.61 -32.62 -1.93
N ASP A 384 -16.27 -31.36 -2.31
CA ASP A 384 -16.63 -30.76 -3.60
C ASP A 384 -15.65 -31.08 -4.75
N LYS A 385 -14.60 -31.87 -4.54
CA LYS A 385 -13.81 -32.39 -5.66
C LYS A 385 -14.64 -33.48 -6.34
N PRO A 386 -14.99 -33.32 -7.63
CA PRO A 386 -15.70 -34.37 -8.34
C PRO A 386 -14.88 -35.65 -8.26
N ASN A 387 -15.53 -36.71 -7.78
CA ASN A 387 -14.95 -38.04 -7.68
C ASN A 387 -14.76 -38.62 -9.09
N THR A 388 -13.69 -38.21 -9.78
CA THR A 388 -13.35 -38.63 -11.16
C THR A 388 -12.73 -40.02 -11.23
N LEU A 389 -12.98 -40.88 -10.21
CA LEU A 389 -12.54 -42.27 -10.23
C LEU A 389 -13.72 -43.21 -9.97
N VAL A 390 -14.80 -43.09 -10.73
CA VAL A 390 -15.68 -44.24 -11.00
C VAL A 390 -15.73 -44.38 -12.51
N ALA A 391 -14.76 -45.08 -13.05
CA ALA A 391 -14.86 -45.66 -14.39
C ALA A 391 -16.13 -46.51 -14.39
N GLY A 392 -17.12 -46.09 -15.15
CA GLY A 392 -18.36 -46.85 -15.34
C GLY A 392 -18.06 -48.22 -15.90
N ASP A 393 -18.44 -49.27 -15.18
CA ASP A 393 -18.49 -50.63 -15.63
C ASP A 393 -19.54 -50.73 -16.80
N PRO A 394 -19.12 -50.99 -18.03
CA PRO A 394 -20.03 -51.04 -19.20
C PRO A 394 -20.99 -52.22 -19.20
N TRP A 395 -20.88 -53.18 -18.26
CA TRP A 395 -21.61 -54.45 -18.27
C TRP A 395 -22.86 -54.52 -17.40
N ARG A 396 -23.29 -53.42 -16.72
CA ARG A 396 -24.49 -53.41 -15.86
C ARG A 396 -25.80 -52.98 -16.57
N ARG A 397 -25.83 -52.86 -17.90
CA ARG A 397 -27.08 -52.65 -18.67
C ARG A 397 -27.55 -53.95 -19.26
N GLY A 398 -28.26 -54.81 -18.55
CA GLY A 398 -28.78 -56.03 -19.15
C GLY A 398 -29.61 -56.95 -18.29
N ARG A 399 -30.22 -56.50 -17.15
CA ARG A 399 -31.06 -57.41 -16.38
C ARG A 399 -32.20 -56.74 -15.62
N ASP A 400 -33.02 -55.93 -16.27
CA ASP A 400 -34.35 -55.56 -15.74
C ASP A 400 -35.31 -55.26 -16.91
N ARG A 401 -35.64 -56.30 -17.66
CA ARG A 401 -36.84 -56.37 -18.47
C ARG A 401 -37.36 -57.79 -18.38
N ALA A 402 -38.41 -58.01 -17.58
CA ALA A 402 -39.45 -58.97 -17.69
C ALA A 402 -40.07 -59.33 -16.33
N GLN A 403 -41.12 -58.64 -15.98
CA GLN A 403 -42.24 -59.29 -15.28
C GLN A 403 -43.54 -58.56 -15.65
N PRO A 404 -44.61 -59.28 -16.18
CA PRO A 404 -45.89 -58.69 -16.47
C PRO A 404 -46.76 -58.69 -15.20
N ASP A 405 -47.62 -57.69 -15.10
CA ASP A 405 -48.71 -57.60 -14.09
C ASP A 405 -49.74 -58.66 -14.33
N PRO A 406 -50.30 -59.29 -13.29
CA PRO A 406 -51.56 -60.05 -13.36
C PRO A 406 -52.75 -59.22 -12.88
N ALA A 407 -53.79 -59.17 -13.74
CA ALA A 407 -55.23 -58.97 -13.52
C ALA A 407 -55.72 -57.95 -12.44
#